data_af028cd7f8827aebb5d91ba8bcf2d5c5
#
_entry.id   af028cd7f8827aebb5d91ba8bcf2d5c5
#
_cell.length_a   1.000
_cell.length_b   1.000
_cell.length_c   1.000
_cell.angle_alpha   90.00
_cell.angle_beta   90.00
_cell.angle_gamma   90.00
#
_symmetry.space_group_name_H-M   'P 1'
#
loop_
_entity.id
_entity.type
_entity.pdbx_description
1 polymer ?
#
loop_
_entity_poly.entity_id
_entity_poly.type
_entity_poly.pdbx_seq_one_letter_code
_entity_poly.pdbx_strand_id
1 'polypeptide(L)'
;EGSNQVEGVTTLLLTHATLGGKVNADVLLLESDERYARYSFRSFHPTEFVITHLYRDQLTRNGHPESVYEAILPAIHPETELSLNADDPLSSCFAQGHEKVQWFGMDRAPFSTDTPTGVYHDGAYCPLCHAPMTYDYVHYNQIGAYRCTKCGHRKPRTDFTLTSADLDA
;
A
#
# COMPACT_ATOMS: atom_id res chain seq x y z
N GLU A 1 2.72 -21.68 7.01
CA GLU A 1 3.60 -20.52 6.76
C GLU A 1 4.51 -20.88 5.58
N GLY A 2 4.48 -20.09 4.51
CA GLY A 2 5.16 -20.38 3.25
C GLY A 2 5.93 -19.16 2.75
N SER A 3 6.57 -19.32 1.58
CA SER A 3 7.19 -18.21 0.86
C SER A 3 6.13 -17.23 0.38
N ASN A 4 6.41 -15.92 0.43
CA ASN A 4 5.58 -14.84 -0.11
C ASN A 4 5.77 -14.63 -1.63
N GLN A 5 6.36 -15.61 -2.30
CA GLN A 5 6.57 -15.65 -3.75
C GLN A 5 5.59 -16.65 -4.42
N VAL A 6 5.70 -16.80 -5.73
CA VAL A 6 4.80 -17.65 -6.54
C VAL A 6 4.69 -19.07 -6.00
N GLU A 7 5.80 -19.67 -5.56
CA GLU A 7 5.86 -21.02 -5.03
C GLU A 7 5.06 -21.18 -3.74
N GLY A 8 5.15 -20.21 -2.83
CA GLY A 8 4.40 -20.23 -1.58
C GLY A 8 2.90 -20.05 -1.80
N VAL A 9 2.52 -19.12 -2.64
CA VAL A 9 1.11 -18.91 -3.04
C VAL A 9 0.55 -20.14 -3.71
N THR A 10 1.27 -20.73 -4.65
CA THR A 10 0.87 -21.96 -5.35
C THR A 10 0.73 -23.14 -4.38
N THR A 11 1.68 -23.31 -3.46
CA THR A 11 1.64 -24.37 -2.44
C THR A 11 0.42 -24.19 -1.54
N LEU A 12 0.14 -22.98 -1.08
CA LEU A 12 -1.04 -22.68 -0.26
C LEU A 12 -2.34 -23.05 -0.98
N LEU A 13 -2.48 -22.63 -2.23
CA LEU A 13 -3.64 -22.97 -3.04
C LEU A 13 -3.81 -24.48 -3.24
N LEU A 14 -2.74 -25.19 -3.60
CA LEU A 14 -2.77 -26.62 -3.85
C LEU A 14 -3.08 -27.43 -2.59
N THR A 15 -2.53 -27.05 -1.43
CA THR A 15 -2.75 -27.79 -0.16
C THR A 15 -4.17 -27.63 0.38
N HIS A 16 -4.87 -26.55 0.00
CA HIS A 16 -6.24 -26.28 0.45
C HIS A 16 -7.29 -26.49 -0.66
N ALA A 17 -6.87 -26.85 -1.86
CA ALA A 17 -7.77 -27.13 -2.96
C ALA A 17 -8.34 -28.56 -2.87
N THR A 18 -9.61 -28.69 -3.22
CA THR A 18 -10.24 -30.00 -3.50
C THR A 18 -9.77 -30.54 -4.86
N LEU A 19 -10.02 -31.84 -5.13
CA LEU A 19 -9.77 -32.44 -6.45
C LEU A 19 -10.54 -31.75 -7.59
N GLY A 20 -11.62 -31.03 -7.26
CA GLY A 20 -12.39 -30.20 -8.21
C GLY A 20 -11.86 -28.76 -8.37
N GLY A 21 -10.72 -28.44 -7.80
CA GLY A 21 -10.08 -27.11 -7.92
C GLY A 21 -10.73 -26.01 -7.08
N LYS A 22 -11.60 -26.34 -6.13
CA LYS A 22 -12.18 -25.36 -5.19
C LYS A 22 -11.38 -25.30 -3.90
N VAL A 23 -11.07 -24.11 -3.44
CA VAL A 23 -10.51 -23.88 -2.11
C VAL A 23 -11.63 -23.89 -1.08
N ASN A 24 -11.52 -24.73 -0.06
CA ASN A 24 -12.53 -24.88 0.98
C ASN A 24 -12.22 -23.91 2.14
N ALA A 25 -12.37 -22.61 1.87
CA ALA A 25 -12.19 -21.53 2.83
C ALA A 25 -13.10 -20.35 2.45
N ASP A 26 -13.57 -19.60 3.45
CA ASP A 26 -14.37 -18.38 3.23
C ASP A 26 -13.49 -17.23 2.75
N VAL A 27 -12.26 -17.15 3.24
CA VAL A 27 -11.27 -16.12 2.91
C VAL A 27 -9.90 -16.76 2.70
N LEU A 28 -9.21 -16.32 1.67
CA LEU A 28 -7.81 -16.62 1.43
C LEU A 28 -7.00 -15.33 1.60
N LEU A 29 -6.24 -15.25 2.69
CA LEU A 29 -5.33 -14.14 2.95
C LEU A 29 -3.92 -14.50 2.49
N LEU A 30 -3.38 -13.71 1.58
CA LEU A 30 -2.04 -13.89 1.02
C LEU A 30 -1.17 -12.68 1.35
N GLU A 31 0.00 -12.92 1.91
CA GLU A 31 1.10 -11.97 1.89
C GLU A 31 1.92 -12.22 0.62
N SER A 32 2.13 -11.18 -0.17
CA SER A 32 2.89 -11.25 -1.42
C SER A 32 4.07 -10.30 -1.38
N ASP A 33 5.23 -10.79 -1.77
CA ASP A 33 6.39 -9.94 -2.04
C ASP A 33 6.06 -8.96 -3.18
N GLU A 34 6.36 -7.69 -2.96
CA GLU A 34 6.01 -6.57 -3.83
C GLU A 34 6.54 -6.73 -5.27
N ARG A 35 7.71 -7.33 -5.43
CA ARG A 35 8.32 -7.53 -6.77
C ARG A 35 7.76 -8.76 -7.49
N TYR A 36 7.23 -9.71 -6.73
CA TYR A 36 6.69 -10.96 -7.25
C TYR A 36 5.17 -10.93 -7.41
N ALA A 37 4.47 -9.96 -6.85
CA ALA A 37 3.00 -9.82 -6.94
C ALA A 37 2.50 -9.96 -8.39
N ARG A 38 3.13 -9.29 -9.34
CA ARG A 38 2.79 -9.36 -10.77
C ARG A 38 2.89 -10.77 -11.38
N TYR A 39 3.70 -11.64 -10.82
CA TYR A 39 3.84 -13.03 -11.26
C TYR A 39 2.86 -13.93 -10.53
N SER A 40 2.70 -13.73 -9.23
CA SER A 40 1.77 -14.48 -8.39
C SER A 40 0.32 -14.30 -8.83
N PHE A 41 -0.07 -13.06 -9.19
CA PHE A 41 -1.43 -12.71 -9.57
C PHE A 41 -1.68 -12.69 -11.09
N ARG A 42 -0.78 -13.27 -11.87
CA ARG A 42 -0.96 -13.40 -13.32
C ARG A 42 -2.06 -14.37 -13.71
N SER A 43 -2.27 -15.42 -12.92
CA SER A 43 -3.19 -16.51 -13.22
C SER A 43 -4.53 -16.40 -12.47
N PHE A 44 -4.61 -15.54 -11.47
CA PHE A 44 -5.84 -15.23 -10.75
C PHE A 44 -5.76 -13.79 -10.21
N HIS A 45 -6.91 -13.16 -10.00
CA HIS A 45 -6.96 -11.81 -9.49
C HIS A 45 -7.52 -11.83 -8.07
N PRO A 46 -6.81 -11.21 -7.09
CA PRO A 46 -7.35 -11.02 -5.76
C PRO A 46 -8.66 -10.22 -5.83
N THR A 47 -9.61 -10.56 -4.98
CA THR A 47 -10.84 -9.76 -4.81
C THR A 47 -10.49 -8.40 -4.22
N GLU A 48 -9.56 -8.39 -3.27
CA GLU A 48 -9.06 -7.19 -2.61
C GLU A 48 -7.53 -7.19 -2.60
N PHE A 49 -6.94 -6.02 -2.80
CA PHE A 49 -5.50 -5.80 -2.74
C PHE A 49 -5.20 -4.69 -1.73
N VAL A 50 -4.55 -5.06 -0.62
CA VAL A 50 -4.21 -4.13 0.46
C VAL A 50 -2.77 -3.66 0.30
N ILE A 51 -2.56 -2.34 0.27
CA ILE A 51 -1.23 -1.74 0.22
C ILE A 51 -1.05 -0.85 1.44
N THR A 52 -0.19 -1.28 2.36
CA THR A 52 -0.02 -0.63 3.66
C THR A 52 0.79 0.67 3.55
N HIS A 53 1.95 0.63 2.94
CA HIS A 53 2.80 1.80 2.64
C HIS A 53 3.97 1.40 1.76
N LEU A 54 4.58 2.38 1.11
CA LEU A 54 5.80 2.21 0.32
C LEU A 54 6.92 3.04 0.93
N TYR A 55 7.97 2.38 1.39
CA TYR A 55 9.14 3.05 1.99
C TYR A 55 10.44 2.36 1.58
N ARG A 56 11.54 2.95 1.95
CA ARG A 56 12.86 2.41 1.67
C ARG A 56 13.16 1.21 2.56
N ASP A 57 12.86 0.04 2.04
CA ASP A 57 13.27 -1.23 2.63
C ASP A 57 14.21 -1.96 1.69
N GLN A 58 15.19 -2.67 2.26
CA GLN A 58 16.16 -3.47 1.50
C GLN A 58 16.72 -2.71 0.28
N LEU A 59 17.37 -1.57 0.51
CA LEU A 59 17.85 -0.64 -0.53
C LEU A 59 18.65 -1.33 -1.64
N THR A 60 19.41 -2.38 -1.32
CA THR A 60 20.18 -3.16 -2.30
C THR A 60 19.30 -3.99 -3.22
N ARG A 61 18.07 -4.30 -2.82
CA ARG A 61 17.11 -5.10 -3.57
C ARG A 61 16.04 -4.24 -4.24
N ASN A 62 15.45 -3.32 -3.49
CA ASN A 62 14.27 -2.58 -3.90
C ASN A 62 14.59 -1.18 -4.46
N GLY A 63 15.71 -0.59 -4.05
CA GLY A 63 16.08 0.75 -4.49
C GLY A 63 15.12 1.81 -3.95
N HIS A 64 14.58 2.63 -4.83
CA HIS A 64 13.62 3.68 -4.48
C HIS A 64 12.18 3.16 -4.35
N PRO A 65 11.33 3.75 -3.49
CA PRO A 65 9.93 3.37 -3.34
C PRO A 65 9.14 3.40 -4.66
N GLU A 66 9.48 4.29 -5.58
CA GLU A 66 8.87 4.38 -6.90
C GLU A 66 9.10 3.11 -7.74
N SER A 67 10.25 2.45 -7.58
CA SER A 67 10.51 1.17 -8.25
C SER A 67 9.63 0.05 -7.71
N VAL A 68 9.29 0.11 -6.43
CA VAL A 68 8.35 -0.81 -5.79
C VAL A 68 6.92 -0.53 -6.31
N TYR A 69 6.53 0.74 -6.38
CA TYR A 69 5.26 1.15 -6.97
C TYR A 69 5.11 0.60 -8.40
N GLU A 70 6.11 0.81 -9.26
CA GLU A 70 6.11 0.31 -10.64
C GLU A 70 6.07 -1.23 -10.72
N ALA A 71 6.66 -1.93 -9.75
CA ALA A 71 6.62 -3.39 -9.70
C ALA A 71 5.27 -3.95 -9.31
N ILE A 72 4.53 -3.26 -8.43
CA ILE A 72 3.19 -3.66 -7.95
C ILE A 72 2.11 -3.33 -8.99
N LEU A 73 2.20 -2.18 -9.65
CA LEU A 73 1.15 -1.66 -10.52
C LEU A 73 0.61 -2.68 -11.54
N PRO A 74 1.45 -3.51 -12.22
CA PRO A 74 0.95 -4.53 -13.15
C PRO A 74 0.21 -5.71 -12.49
N ALA A 75 0.26 -5.83 -11.15
CA ALA A 75 -0.45 -6.88 -10.41
C ALA A 75 -1.90 -6.50 -10.09
N ILE A 76 -2.24 -5.23 -10.23
CA ILE A 76 -3.56 -4.70 -9.90
C ILE A 76 -4.48 -4.85 -11.11
N HIS A 77 -5.52 -5.66 -10.96
CA HIS A 77 -6.54 -5.84 -11.99
C HIS A 77 -7.66 -4.80 -11.82
N PRO A 78 -8.28 -4.27 -12.90
CA PRO A 78 -9.35 -3.27 -12.81
C PRO A 78 -10.55 -3.66 -11.93
N GLU A 79 -10.82 -4.96 -11.81
CA GLU A 79 -11.92 -5.47 -11.00
C GLU A 79 -11.59 -5.65 -9.51
N THR A 80 -10.30 -5.63 -9.15
CA THR A 80 -9.83 -5.79 -7.78
C THR A 80 -10.19 -4.56 -6.95
N GLU A 81 -10.72 -4.74 -5.76
CA GLU A 81 -10.90 -3.65 -4.80
C GLU A 81 -9.55 -3.28 -4.16
N LEU A 82 -9.26 -1.98 -4.05
CA LEU A 82 -8.03 -1.50 -3.44
C LEU A 82 -8.30 -0.97 -2.05
N SER A 83 -7.57 -1.49 -1.05
CA SER A 83 -7.48 -0.90 0.27
C SER A 83 -6.13 -0.20 0.41
N LEU A 84 -6.13 1.12 0.40
CA LEU A 84 -4.92 1.95 0.32
C LEU A 84 -4.72 2.81 1.56
N ASN A 85 -3.46 2.96 1.95
CA ASN A 85 -3.09 3.88 3.02
C ASN A 85 -3.21 5.34 2.53
N ALA A 86 -4.18 6.07 3.09
CA ALA A 86 -4.41 7.48 2.81
C ALA A 86 -3.26 8.39 3.27
N ASP A 87 -2.45 7.94 4.24
CA ASP A 87 -1.35 8.71 4.81
C ASP A 87 -0.06 8.63 3.98
N ASP A 88 0.00 7.70 3.01
CA ASP A 88 1.16 7.54 2.13
C ASP A 88 0.91 8.18 0.76
N PRO A 89 1.63 9.27 0.42
CA PRO A 89 1.44 9.96 -0.84
C PRO A 89 1.74 9.09 -2.08
N LEU A 90 2.62 8.09 -1.97
CA LEU A 90 2.94 7.21 -3.09
C LEU A 90 1.93 6.08 -3.23
N SER A 91 1.53 5.44 -2.13
CA SER A 91 0.47 4.42 -2.14
C SER A 91 -0.85 4.96 -2.68
N SER A 92 -1.17 6.23 -2.39
CA SER A 92 -2.39 6.85 -2.90
C SER A 92 -2.43 7.00 -4.42
N CYS A 93 -1.28 6.92 -5.10
CA CYS A 93 -1.22 6.97 -6.56
C CYS A 93 -1.81 5.72 -7.24
N PHE A 94 -1.92 4.58 -6.54
CA PHE A 94 -2.59 3.40 -7.09
C PHE A 94 -4.08 3.61 -7.36
N ALA A 95 -4.68 4.61 -6.72
CA ALA A 95 -6.09 4.97 -6.96
C ALA A 95 -6.34 5.63 -8.33
N GLN A 96 -5.28 6.02 -9.06
CA GLN A 96 -5.46 6.68 -10.34
C GLN A 96 -6.11 5.77 -11.38
N GLY A 97 -7.29 6.17 -11.85
CA GLY A 97 -8.06 5.39 -12.83
C GLY A 97 -8.70 4.12 -12.26
N HIS A 98 -8.73 3.96 -10.93
CA HIS A 98 -9.36 2.84 -10.25
C HIS A 98 -10.64 3.28 -9.55
N GLU A 99 -11.76 2.57 -9.80
CA GLU A 99 -13.07 2.98 -9.28
C GLU A 99 -13.37 2.43 -7.87
N LYS A 100 -12.82 1.26 -7.54
CA LYS A 100 -13.09 0.55 -6.28
C LYS A 100 -11.92 0.76 -5.32
N VAL A 101 -11.96 1.83 -4.54
CA VAL A 101 -10.92 2.17 -3.58
C VAL A 101 -11.51 2.45 -2.22
N GLN A 102 -10.97 1.80 -1.20
CA GLN A 102 -11.20 2.10 0.21
C GLN A 102 -9.93 2.70 0.82
N TRP A 103 -10.11 3.66 1.71
CA TRP A 103 -9.01 4.39 2.33
C TRP A 103 -8.94 4.10 3.83
N PHE A 104 -7.78 3.62 4.27
CA PHE A 104 -7.48 3.60 5.69
C PHE A 104 -6.36 4.57 6.03
N GLY A 105 -6.31 5.01 7.27
CA GLY A 105 -5.29 5.95 7.71
C GLY A 105 -5.46 6.30 9.18
N MET A 106 -4.67 7.24 9.66
CA MET A 106 -4.65 7.61 11.07
C MET A 106 -4.84 9.11 11.24
N ASP A 107 -5.57 9.49 12.29
CA ASP A 107 -5.61 10.87 12.75
C ASP A 107 -4.29 11.27 13.42
N ARG A 108 -4.08 12.57 13.61
CA ARG A 108 -2.93 13.07 14.35
C ARG A 108 -2.87 12.42 15.73
N ALA A 109 -1.77 11.76 16.03
CA ALA A 109 -1.51 11.07 17.29
C ALA A 109 -0.48 11.84 18.15
N PRO A 110 -0.35 11.54 19.45
CA PRO A 110 0.63 12.22 20.33
C PRO A 110 2.08 12.12 19.85
N PHE A 111 2.44 11.07 19.10
CA PHE A 111 3.78 10.88 18.54
C PHE A 111 3.97 11.56 17.17
N SER A 112 2.92 12.13 16.60
CA SER A 112 3.02 12.83 15.31
C SER A 112 3.81 14.13 15.46
N THR A 113 4.60 14.43 14.45
CA THR A 113 5.45 15.64 14.38
C THR A 113 4.96 16.58 13.30
N ASP A 114 5.39 17.86 13.34
CA ASP A 114 5.06 18.86 12.31
C ASP A 114 5.98 18.78 11.09
N THR A 115 7.11 18.07 11.24
CA THR A 115 8.12 17.92 10.18
C THR A 115 8.53 16.46 10.02
N PRO A 116 8.86 16.03 8.81
CA PRO A 116 9.40 14.69 8.58
C PRO A 116 10.67 14.44 9.39
N THR A 117 10.76 13.28 10.02
CA THR A 117 11.90 12.89 10.88
C THR A 117 12.87 11.91 10.21
N GLY A 118 12.58 11.48 8.99
CA GLY A 118 13.37 10.51 8.24
C GLY A 118 14.71 11.08 7.75
N VAL A 119 15.71 10.22 7.65
CA VAL A 119 17.02 10.55 7.05
C VAL A 119 16.89 10.87 5.57
N TYR A 120 15.96 10.20 4.90
CA TYR A 120 15.61 10.42 3.50
C TYR A 120 14.40 11.36 3.44
N HIS A 121 14.47 12.34 2.56
CA HIS A 121 13.35 13.27 2.35
C HIS A 121 12.32 12.69 1.35
N ASP A 122 11.97 11.41 1.53
CA ASP A 122 10.89 10.78 0.77
C ASP A 122 9.60 11.53 1.07
N GLY A 123 8.78 11.78 0.04
CA GLY A 123 7.58 12.61 0.17
C GLY A 123 7.82 14.11 0.20
N ALA A 124 9.05 14.62 0.02
CA ALA A 124 9.29 16.05 -0.16
C ALA A 124 8.71 16.59 -1.48
N TYR A 125 8.56 15.72 -2.47
CA TYR A 125 8.04 16.06 -3.78
C TYR A 125 6.83 15.18 -4.13
N CYS A 126 5.87 15.81 -4.81
CA CYS A 126 4.65 15.14 -5.23
C CYS A 126 4.96 14.03 -6.25
N PRO A 127 4.50 12.80 -6.04
CA PRO A 127 4.73 11.70 -6.98
C PRO A 127 4.07 11.94 -8.35
N LEU A 128 3.06 12.81 -8.43
CA LEU A 128 2.33 13.09 -9.67
C LEU A 128 2.90 14.23 -10.50
N CYS A 129 3.38 15.30 -9.88
CA CYS A 129 3.80 16.51 -10.61
C CYS A 129 5.15 17.08 -10.17
N HIS A 130 5.84 16.40 -9.27
CA HIS A 130 7.16 16.76 -8.74
C HIS A 130 7.27 18.14 -8.08
N ALA A 131 6.14 18.79 -7.78
CA ALA A 131 6.13 20.02 -7.00
C ALA A 131 6.35 19.71 -5.51
N PRO A 132 6.82 20.69 -4.71
CA PRO A 132 6.99 20.49 -3.27
C PRO A 132 5.70 20.05 -2.58
N MET A 133 5.86 19.20 -1.56
CA MET A 133 4.79 18.76 -0.67
C MET A 133 4.86 19.50 0.65
N THR A 134 3.72 19.70 1.28
CA THR A 134 3.56 20.19 2.65
C THR A 134 2.81 19.16 3.48
N TYR A 135 3.03 19.18 4.78
CA TYR A 135 2.40 18.28 5.73
C TYR A 135 1.76 19.06 6.87
N ASP A 136 0.54 18.73 7.21
CA ASP A 136 -0.12 19.27 8.41
C ASP A 136 0.40 18.52 9.66
N TYR A 137 0.76 17.24 9.51
CA TYR A 137 1.48 16.42 10.48
C TYR A 137 2.09 15.19 9.78
N VAL A 138 3.08 14.60 10.44
CA VAL A 138 3.77 13.39 9.99
C VAL A 138 3.81 12.39 11.14
N HIS A 139 3.48 11.14 10.86
CA HIS A 139 3.59 10.05 11.83
C HIS A 139 4.99 9.45 11.80
N TYR A 140 5.47 9.15 10.59
CA TYR A 140 6.74 8.51 10.34
C TYR A 140 7.19 8.78 8.90
N ASN A 141 8.43 9.19 8.68
CA ASN A 141 8.98 9.54 7.36
C ASN A 141 8.04 10.47 6.56
N GLN A 142 7.46 9.95 5.47
CA GLN A 142 6.49 10.64 4.59
C GLN A 142 5.03 10.31 4.91
N ILE A 143 4.76 9.46 5.89
CA ILE A 143 3.40 9.02 6.25
C ILE A 143 2.74 10.08 7.11
N GLY A 144 1.65 10.68 6.62
CA GLY A 144 0.96 11.74 7.35
C GLY A 144 -0.06 12.49 6.50
N ALA A 145 -0.47 13.66 6.98
CA ALA A 145 -1.43 14.52 6.28
C ALA A 145 -0.72 15.43 5.26
N TYR A 146 -0.50 14.92 4.09
CA TYR A 146 0.22 15.59 3.01
C TYR A 146 -0.67 16.39 2.09
N ARG A 147 -0.06 17.39 1.42
CA ARG A 147 -0.68 18.19 0.37
C ARG A 147 0.36 18.67 -0.63
N CYS A 148 0.09 18.49 -1.93
CA CYS A 148 0.89 19.08 -2.99
C CYS A 148 0.59 20.56 -3.14
N THR A 149 1.63 21.38 -3.29
CA THR A 149 1.49 22.83 -3.47
C THR A 149 0.98 23.23 -4.86
N LYS A 150 0.89 22.30 -5.82
CA LYS A 150 0.57 22.61 -7.23
C LYS A 150 -0.64 21.86 -7.77
N CYS A 151 -0.66 20.50 -7.74
CA CYS A 151 -1.67 19.72 -8.47
C CYS A 151 -2.87 19.32 -7.61
N GLY A 152 -2.88 19.66 -6.32
CA GLY A 152 -3.98 19.32 -5.42
C GLY A 152 -3.94 17.89 -4.87
N HIS A 153 -2.92 17.10 -5.22
CA HIS A 153 -2.71 15.79 -4.61
C HIS A 153 -2.56 15.93 -3.09
N ARG A 154 -3.39 15.25 -2.34
CA ARG A 154 -3.46 15.38 -0.89
C ARG A 154 -3.98 14.11 -0.26
N LYS A 155 -3.78 13.95 1.05
CA LYS A 155 -4.37 12.87 1.84
C LYS A 155 -5.87 12.78 1.53
N PRO A 156 -6.36 11.63 1.04
CA PRO A 156 -7.78 11.38 0.86
C PRO A 156 -8.53 11.34 2.21
N ARG A 157 -9.84 11.51 2.17
CA ARG A 157 -10.68 11.20 3.31
C ARG A 157 -10.65 9.69 3.53
N THR A 158 -10.43 9.28 4.78
CA THR A 158 -10.42 7.88 5.18
C THR A 158 -11.82 7.32 5.34
N ASP A 159 -12.02 6.08 4.93
CA ASP A 159 -13.20 5.26 5.21
C ASP A 159 -13.03 4.58 6.57
N PHE A 160 -11.79 4.18 6.88
CA PHE A 160 -11.40 3.58 8.16
C PHE A 160 -10.28 4.43 8.79
N THR A 161 -10.55 4.99 9.95
CA THR A 161 -9.60 5.85 10.66
C THR A 161 -9.19 5.24 11.97
N LEU A 162 -7.88 4.99 12.14
CA LEU A 162 -7.30 4.67 13.43
C LEU A 162 -7.17 5.95 14.26
N THR A 163 -7.76 5.98 15.42
CA THR A 163 -7.65 7.08 16.38
C THR A 163 -6.63 6.78 17.45
N SER A 164 -6.20 7.80 18.21
CA SER A 164 -5.26 7.58 19.33
C SER A 164 -5.79 6.66 20.42
N ALA A 165 -7.12 6.55 20.58
CA ALA A 165 -7.75 5.64 21.52
C ALA A 165 -7.56 4.15 21.13
N ASP A 166 -7.40 3.88 19.84
CA ASP A 166 -7.21 2.52 19.34
C ASP A 166 -5.77 2.00 19.58
N LEU A 167 -4.82 2.91 19.87
CA LEU A 167 -3.42 2.56 20.11
C LEU A 167 -3.13 2.16 21.56
N ASP A 168 -4.03 2.48 22.46
CA ASP A 168 -3.92 2.22 23.90
C ASP A 168 -4.66 0.93 24.31
N ALA A 169 -5.27 0.23 23.36
CA ALA A 169 -6.03 -1.01 23.55
C ALA A 169 -5.16 -2.23 23.28
#